data_4eb2ac3cf55e9cf734a9544fca06ae8a
#
_entry.id   4eb2ac3cf55e9cf734a9544fca06ae8a
#
_cell.length_a   1.000
_cell.length_b   1.000
_cell.length_c   1.000
_cell.angle_alpha   90.00
_cell.angle_beta   90.00
_cell.angle_gamma   90.00
#
_symmetry.space_group_name_H-M   'P 1'
#
loop_
_entity.id
_entity.type
_entity.pdbx_description
1 polymer ?
#
loop_
_entity_poly.entity_id
_entity_poly.type
_entity_poly.pdbx_seq_one_letter_code
_entity_poly.pdbx_strand_id
1 'polypeptide(L)'
;MPVIMRDLLRDQIAEVWNIDRREYIENVYRLKDGALVLEPHNFQVPGWPPGEAEKDTPIFLDCFDRGGWLHGAFDNERLVGVAILDSRFIGNPEDQLQLKFLHVSRSFRKQRLGSKLFELAKLAARQKGAKRLYISATRSENTVNFYMRLGCTLVKEPDPELFALEPVDIHLEMKI
;
A
#
# COMPACT_ATOMS: atom_id res chain seq x y z
N MET A 1 21.00 -14.75 2.63
CA MET A 1 20.05 -15.62 1.90
C MET A 1 19.12 -14.77 1.04
N PRO A 2 18.63 -15.27 -0.08
CA PRO A 2 17.70 -14.51 -0.90
C PRO A 2 16.38 -14.31 -0.17
N VAL A 3 15.76 -13.12 -0.38
CA VAL A 3 14.40 -12.85 0.11
C VAL A 3 13.41 -13.70 -0.70
N ILE A 4 12.57 -14.44 0.02
CA ILE A 4 11.53 -15.29 -0.59
C ILE A 4 10.20 -14.55 -0.52
N MET A 5 9.45 -14.60 -1.62
CA MET A 5 8.11 -14.03 -1.69
C MET A 5 7.06 -15.14 -1.71
N ARG A 6 6.09 -15.07 -0.81
CA ARG A 6 5.01 -16.06 -0.70
C ARG A 6 3.78 -15.45 -0.03
N ASP A 7 2.64 -16.11 -0.17
CA ASP A 7 1.43 -15.70 0.53
C ASP A 7 1.62 -15.80 2.05
N LEU A 8 1.00 -14.86 2.76
CA LEU A 8 0.93 -14.93 4.21
C LEU A 8 -0.07 -16.00 4.65
N LEU A 9 0.26 -16.68 5.72
CA LEU A 9 -0.69 -17.46 6.48
C LEU A 9 -1.50 -16.52 7.39
N ARG A 10 -2.70 -16.94 7.77
CA ARG A 10 -3.58 -16.12 8.61
C ARG A 10 -2.94 -15.70 9.94
N ASP A 11 -2.22 -16.60 10.57
CA ASP A 11 -1.51 -16.37 11.83
C ASP A 11 -0.26 -15.47 11.70
N GLN A 12 0.20 -15.25 10.48
CA GLN A 12 1.33 -14.35 10.19
C GLN A 12 0.89 -12.89 9.96
N ILE A 13 -0.39 -12.61 9.88
CA ILE A 13 -0.88 -11.26 9.56
C ILE A 13 -0.42 -10.23 10.60
N ALA A 14 -0.37 -10.60 11.87
CA ALA A 14 0.12 -9.71 12.92
C ALA A 14 1.61 -9.38 12.81
N GLU A 15 2.38 -10.17 12.05
CA GLU A 15 3.81 -9.91 11.83
C GLU A 15 4.07 -8.66 10.98
N VAL A 16 3.06 -8.12 10.29
CA VAL A 16 3.20 -6.89 9.49
C VAL A 16 3.70 -5.72 10.33
N TRP A 17 3.39 -5.70 11.62
CA TRP A 17 3.80 -4.65 12.54
C TRP A 17 5.28 -4.74 12.95
N ASN A 18 5.96 -5.83 12.62
CA ASN A 18 7.41 -5.99 12.79
C ASN A 18 8.20 -5.34 11.64
N ILE A 19 7.53 -4.94 10.57
CA ILE A 19 8.16 -4.21 9.46
C ILE A 19 8.62 -2.84 9.96
N ASP A 20 9.89 -2.54 9.76
CA ASP A 20 10.48 -1.25 10.14
C ASP A 20 10.05 -0.16 9.16
N ARG A 21 9.00 0.61 9.52
CA ARG A 21 8.51 1.71 8.70
C ARG A 21 9.20 3.03 8.95
N ARG A 22 10.18 3.11 9.84
CA ARG A 22 10.90 4.36 10.12
C ARG A 22 11.42 5.00 8.84
N GLU A 23 11.20 6.29 8.69
CA GLU A 23 11.71 7.07 7.58
C GLU A 23 11.76 8.55 7.95
N TYR A 24 12.61 9.30 7.23
CA TYR A 24 12.59 10.76 7.28
C TYR A 24 11.84 11.27 6.06
N ILE A 25 10.79 12.07 6.29
CA ILE A 25 9.97 12.68 5.25
C ILE A 25 10.42 14.12 5.09
N GLU A 26 11.16 14.40 4.03
CA GLU A 26 11.62 15.75 3.71
C GLU A 26 10.48 16.60 3.17
N ASN A 27 9.73 16.08 2.20
CA ASN A 27 8.62 16.77 1.55
C ASN A 27 7.37 15.89 1.49
N VAL A 28 6.22 16.56 1.41
CA VAL A 28 4.92 15.93 1.16
C VAL A 28 4.25 16.56 -0.05
N TYR A 29 3.41 15.80 -0.72
CA TYR A 29 2.51 16.34 -1.74
C TYR A 29 1.20 16.81 -1.12
N ARG A 30 0.67 17.88 -1.70
CA ARG A 30 -0.70 18.34 -1.49
C ARG A 30 -1.39 18.43 -2.84
N LEU A 31 -2.61 17.95 -2.93
CA LEU A 31 -3.44 18.16 -4.10
C LEU A 31 -4.08 19.56 -4.01
N LYS A 32 -3.79 20.40 -4.99
CA LYS A 32 -4.27 21.78 -5.05
C LYS A 32 -4.72 22.08 -6.48
N ASP A 33 -6.00 22.40 -6.63
CA ASP A 33 -6.61 22.69 -7.93
C ASP A 33 -6.33 21.61 -9.01
N GLY A 34 -6.40 20.34 -8.61
CA GLY A 34 -6.16 19.18 -9.49
C GLY A 34 -4.70 18.89 -9.79
N ALA A 35 -3.75 19.61 -9.21
CA ALA A 35 -2.32 19.41 -9.39
C ALA A 35 -1.61 19.07 -8.07
N LEU A 36 -0.58 18.25 -8.15
CA LEU A 36 0.28 17.94 -7.01
C LEU A 36 1.27 19.08 -6.78
N VAL A 37 1.29 19.62 -5.57
CA VAL A 37 2.23 20.62 -5.10
C VAL A 37 3.10 20.03 -4.00
N LEU A 38 4.42 20.18 -4.14
CA LEU A 38 5.38 19.70 -3.15
C LEU A 38 5.60 20.77 -2.08
N GLU A 39 5.52 20.34 -0.81
CA GLU A 39 5.71 21.23 0.35
C GLU A 39 6.75 20.61 1.30
N PRO A 40 7.63 21.43 1.92
CA PRO A 40 8.53 20.94 2.97
C PRO A 40 7.75 20.39 4.17
N HIS A 41 8.23 19.29 4.74
CA HIS A 41 7.62 18.65 5.91
C HIS A 41 8.62 18.41 7.03
N ASN A 42 9.78 17.89 6.70
CA ASN A 42 10.90 17.65 7.63
C ASN A 42 10.45 16.90 8.90
N PHE A 43 9.92 15.71 8.71
CA PHE A 43 9.38 14.89 9.79
C PHE A 43 10.05 13.51 9.85
N GLN A 44 10.50 13.15 11.06
CA GLN A 44 11.00 11.80 11.33
C GLN A 44 9.86 10.89 11.77
N VAL A 45 9.51 9.93 10.93
CA VAL A 45 8.53 8.89 11.29
C VAL A 45 9.21 7.91 12.27
N PRO A 46 8.71 7.81 13.51
CA PRO A 46 9.37 6.98 14.53
C PRO A 46 9.05 5.48 14.41
N GLY A 47 8.09 5.11 13.60
CA GLY A 47 7.59 3.74 13.44
C GLY A 47 6.09 3.74 13.24
N TRP A 48 5.44 2.64 13.58
CA TRP A 48 3.98 2.54 13.53
C TRP A 48 3.35 3.43 14.60
N PRO A 49 2.27 4.17 14.28
CA PRO A 49 1.56 4.96 15.27
C PRO A 49 1.02 4.06 16.41
N PRO A 50 1.02 4.57 17.65
CA PRO A 50 0.41 3.83 18.76
C PRO A 50 -1.05 3.48 18.49
N GLY A 51 -1.44 2.21 18.73
CA GLY A 51 -2.81 1.74 18.53
C GLY A 51 -3.14 1.32 17.09
N GLU A 52 -2.24 1.53 16.10
CA GLU A 52 -2.53 1.15 14.72
C GLU A 52 -2.61 -0.37 14.54
N ALA A 53 -1.74 -1.13 15.21
CA ALA A 53 -1.78 -2.58 15.15
C ALA A 53 -3.12 -3.14 15.66
N GLU A 54 -3.60 -2.63 16.78
CA GLU A 54 -4.87 -3.04 17.38
C GLU A 54 -6.07 -2.66 16.52
N LYS A 55 -5.99 -1.52 15.85
CA LYS A 55 -7.04 -1.01 14.94
C LYS A 55 -7.08 -1.78 13.62
N ASP A 56 -5.93 -2.00 12.99
CA ASP A 56 -5.86 -2.45 11.60
C ASP A 56 -5.68 -3.96 11.46
N THR A 57 -5.17 -4.67 12.47
CA THR A 57 -5.08 -6.15 12.42
C THR A 57 -6.43 -6.80 12.16
N PRO A 58 -7.54 -6.43 12.84
CA PRO A 58 -8.85 -6.98 12.51
C PRO A 58 -9.31 -6.72 11.07
N ILE A 59 -8.94 -5.55 10.51
CA ILE A 59 -9.26 -5.19 9.12
C ILE A 59 -8.53 -6.12 8.15
N PHE A 60 -7.25 -6.41 8.42
CA PHE A 60 -6.46 -7.32 7.58
C PHE A 60 -6.92 -8.77 7.70
N LEU A 61 -7.31 -9.21 8.90
CA LEU A 61 -7.88 -10.54 9.12
C LEU A 61 -9.21 -10.68 8.36
N ASP A 62 -10.10 -9.69 8.44
CA ASP A 62 -11.34 -9.68 7.68
C ASP A 62 -11.09 -9.70 6.17
N CYS A 63 -10.13 -8.92 5.70
CA CYS A 63 -9.70 -8.93 4.29
C CYS A 63 -9.23 -10.32 3.86
N PHE A 64 -8.41 -10.98 4.67
CA PHE A 64 -7.95 -12.35 4.41
C PHE A 64 -9.12 -13.33 4.36
N ASP A 65 -10.01 -13.28 5.33
CA ASP A 65 -11.15 -14.20 5.46
C ASP A 65 -12.16 -14.03 4.31
N ARG A 66 -12.23 -12.84 3.71
CA ARG A 66 -13.04 -12.55 2.51
C ARG A 66 -12.36 -12.90 1.18
N GLY A 67 -11.19 -13.52 1.23
CA GLY A 67 -10.44 -13.89 0.03
C GLY A 67 -9.55 -12.78 -0.53
N GLY A 68 -9.17 -11.80 0.28
CA GLY A 68 -8.13 -10.84 -0.05
C GLY A 68 -6.79 -11.53 -0.31
N TRP A 69 -5.93 -10.88 -1.05
CA TRP A 69 -4.59 -11.39 -1.34
C TRP A 69 -3.58 -10.67 -0.45
N LEU A 70 -2.91 -11.45 0.41
CA LEU A 70 -1.89 -10.95 1.32
C LEU A 70 -0.58 -11.69 1.01
N HIS A 71 0.44 -10.96 0.60
CA HIS A 71 1.70 -11.52 0.11
C HIS A 71 2.88 -10.88 0.81
N GLY A 72 3.79 -11.70 1.29
CA GLY A 72 4.95 -11.27 2.06
C GLY A 72 6.28 -11.50 1.36
N ALA A 73 7.24 -10.66 1.68
CA ALA A 73 8.66 -10.86 1.39
C ALA A 73 9.35 -11.24 2.70
N PHE A 74 10.04 -12.37 2.72
CA PHE A 74 10.66 -12.96 3.90
C PHE A 74 12.17 -13.06 3.75
N ASP A 75 12.90 -12.54 4.74
CA ASP A 75 14.31 -12.82 4.96
C ASP A 75 14.39 -13.92 6.01
N ASN A 76 14.70 -15.14 5.59
CA ASN A 76 14.46 -16.35 6.37
C ASN A 76 13.00 -16.42 6.82
N GLU A 77 12.73 -16.50 8.13
CA GLU A 77 11.36 -16.51 8.69
C GLU A 77 10.83 -15.10 9.00
N ARG A 78 11.63 -14.06 8.82
CA ARG A 78 11.27 -12.68 9.18
C ARG A 78 10.54 -12.01 8.02
N LEU A 79 9.34 -11.49 8.27
CA LEU A 79 8.60 -10.67 7.32
C LEU A 79 9.29 -9.30 7.18
N VAL A 80 9.75 -8.98 5.98
CA VAL A 80 10.46 -7.73 5.67
C VAL A 80 9.75 -6.85 4.66
N GLY A 81 8.69 -7.36 4.06
CA GLY A 81 7.83 -6.59 3.16
C GLY A 81 6.48 -7.27 3.00
N VAL A 82 5.44 -6.51 2.70
CA VAL A 82 4.08 -7.03 2.55
C VAL A 82 3.27 -6.18 1.57
N ALA A 83 2.40 -6.83 0.83
CA ALA A 83 1.35 -6.20 0.05
C ALA A 83 0.01 -6.85 0.39
N ILE A 84 -1.04 -6.03 0.55
CA ILE A 84 -2.41 -6.47 0.82
C ILE A 84 -3.34 -5.87 -0.23
N LEU A 85 -3.99 -6.76 -0.98
CA LEU A 85 -4.99 -6.41 -1.98
C LEU A 85 -6.37 -6.82 -1.47
N ASP A 86 -7.31 -5.88 -1.46
CA ASP A 86 -8.69 -6.16 -1.05
C ASP A 86 -9.39 -7.07 -2.07
N SER A 87 -10.44 -7.74 -1.62
CA SER A 87 -11.29 -8.58 -2.48
C SER A 87 -12.57 -7.88 -2.91
N ARG A 88 -12.92 -6.74 -2.32
CA ARG A 88 -14.09 -5.95 -2.68
C ARG A 88 -13.80 -5.06 -3.87
N PHE A 89 -14.66 -5.19 -4.89
CA PHE A 89 -14.62 -4.29 -6.03
C PHE A 89 -15.21 -2.93 -5.66
N ILE A 90 -14.54 -1.88 -6.10
CA ILE A 90 -14.94 -0.48 -5.94
C ILE A 90 -14.89 0.24 -7.30
N GLY A 91 -15.30 1.49 -7.31
CA GLY A 91 -15.28 2.33 -8.49
C GLY A 91 -16.61 2.37 -9.24
N ASN A 92 -16.65 3.20 -10.25
CA ASN A 92 -17.77 3.31 -11.20
C ASN A 92 -17.19 3.37 -12.63
N PRO A 93 -17.19 2.24 -13.37
CA PRO A 93 -17.73 0.92 -12.99
C PRO A 93 -16.97 0.24 -11.83
N GLU A 94 -17.59 -0.72 -11.19
CA GLU A 94 -17.00 -1.53 -10.11
C GLU A 94 -15.98 -2.53 -10.67
N ASP A 95 -14.84 -2.03 -11.11
CA ASP A 95 -13.76 -2.80 -11.72
C ASP A 95 -12.39 -2.57 -11.06
N GLN A 96 -12.38 -1.86 -9.94
CA GLN A 96 -11.17 -1.57 -9.17
C GLN A 96 -11.06 -2.46 -7.93
N LEU A 97 -9.83 -2.91 -7.64
CA LEU A 97 -9.45 -3.44 -6.33
C LEU A 97 -8.45 -2.50 -5.67
N GLN A 98 -8.60 -2.30 -4.37
CA GLN A 98 -7.69 -1.47 -3.59
C GLN A 98 -6.43 -2.25 -3.23
N LEU A 99 -5.26 -1.73 -3.60
CA LEU A 99 -4.01 -2.09 -2.94
C LEU A 99 -3.99 -1.37 -1.58
N LYS A 100 -4.46 -2.09 -0.56
CA LYS A 100 -4.78 -1.54 0.76
C LYS A 100 -3.55 -1.22 1.59
N PHE A 101 -2.44 -1.95 1.36
CA PHE A 101 -1.26 -1.85 2.19
C PHE A 101 -0.04 -2.34 1.41
N LEU A 102 1.04 -1.57 1.42
CA LEU A 102 2.32 -1.94 0.82
C LEU A 102 3.44 -1.30 1.63
N HIS A 103 4.20 -2.11 2.33
CA HIS A 103 5.34 -1.67 3.11
C HIS A 103 6.55 -2.59 2.95
N VAL A 104 7.73 -1.99 3.02
CA VAL A 104 9.02 -2.69 3.02
C VAL A 104 9.85 -2.12 4.16
N SER A 105 10.43 -3.00 4.98
CA SER A 105 11.34 -2.64 6.06
C SER A 105 12.48 -1.74 5.57
N ARG A 106 12.82 -0.75 6.37
CA ARG A 106 13.81 0.30 6.04
C ARG A 106 15.10 -0.26 5.45
N SER A 107 15.66 -1.29 6.07
CA SER A 107 16.91 -1.92 5.64
C SER A 107 16.83 -2.69 4.32
N PHE A 108 15.62 -2.96 3.84
CA PHE A 108 15.33 -3.69 2.60
C PHE A 108 14.81 -2.80 1.47
N ARG A 109 14.69 -1.49 1.71
CA ARG A 109 14.28 -0.52 0.68
C ARG A 109 15.39 -0.34 -0.37
N LYS A 110 15.01 0.20 -1.53
CA LYS A 110 15.92 0.41 -2.68
C LYS A 110 16.49 -0.88 -3.28
N GLN A 111 15.97 -2.03 -2.90
CA GLN A 111 16.30 -3.34 -3.44
C GLN A 111 15.20 -3.91 -4.35
N ARG A 112 14.33 -3.03 -4.84
CA ARG A 112 13.19 -3.35 -5.73
C ARG A 112 12.12 -4.27 -5.13
N LEU A 113 12.14 -4.54 -3.82
CA LEU A 113 11.13 -5.41 -3.19
C LEU A 113 9.73 -4.82 -3.31
N GLY A 114 9.58 -3.50 -3.07
CA GLY A 114 8.29 -2.83 -3.22
C GLY A 114 7.74 -2.92 -4.64
N SER A 115 8.58 -2.71 -5.66
CA SER A 115 8.18 -2.84 -7.07
C SER A 115 7.76 -4.28 -7.41
N LYS A 116 8.49 -5.28 -6.90
CA LYS A 116 8.12 -6.70 -7.10
C LYS A 116 6.78 -7.03 -6.45
N LEU A 117 6.56 -6.58 -5.21
CA LEU A 117 5.29 -6.77 -4.51
C LEU A 117 4.14 -6.09 -5.26
N PHE A 118 4.37 -4.90 -5.80
CA PHE A 118 3.38 -4.19 -6.61
C PHE A 118 3.03 -4.95 -7.90
N GLU A 119 4.02 -5.47 -8.62
CA GLU A 119 3.79 -6.26 -9.83
C GLU A 119 3.01 -7.55 -9.52
N LEU A 120 3.31 -8.23 -8.41
CA LEU A 120 2.55 -9.39 -7.96
C LEU A 120 1.11 -9.02 -7.59
N ALA A 121 0.90 -7.88 -6.94
CA ALA A 121 -0.44 -7.38 -6.63
C ALA A 121 -1.26 -7.10 -7.91
N LYS A 122 -0.64 -6.55 -8.96
CA LYS A 122 -1.27 -6.35 -10.26
C LYS A 122 -1.71 -7.68 -10.88
N LEU A 123 -0.84 -8.68 -10.85
CA LEU A 123 -1.18 -10.02 -11.35
C LEU A 123 -2.35 -10.62 -10.58
N ALA A 124 -2.32 -10.54 -9.25
CA ALA A 124 -3.39 -11.04 -8.39
C ALA A 124 -4.72 -10.32 -8.68
N ALA A 125 -4.68 -8.99 -8.85
CA ALA A 125 -5.86 -8.20 -9.19
C ALA A 125 -6.45 -8.61 -10.55
N ARG A 126 -5.62 -8.79 -11.57
CA ARG A 126 -6.06 -9.30 -12.89
C ARG A 126 -6.72 -10.68 -12.79
N GLN A 127 -6.13 -11.58 -12.02
CA GLN A 127 -6.67 -12.93 -11.80
C GLN A 127 -8.05 -12.90 -11.12
N LYS A 128 -8.28 -11.89 -10.29
CA LYS A 128 -9.59 -11.63 -9.66
C LYS A 128 -10.59 -10.92 -10.59
N GLY A 129 -10.17 -10.51 -11.76
CA GLY A 129 -11.03 -9.84 -12.75
C GLY A 129 -11.00 -8.31 -12.70
N ALA A 130 -10.12 -7.71 -11.89
CA ALA A 130 -9.99 -6.25 -11.84
C ALA A 130 -9.41 -5.69 -13.14
N LYS A 131 -9.84 -4.50 -13.50
CA LYS A 131 -9.32 -3.72 -14.64
C LYS A 131 -8.46 -2.56 -14.20
N ARG A 132 -8.57 -2.16 -12.94
CA ARG A 132 -7.82 -1.05 -12.35
C ARG A 132 -7.46 -1.38 -10.92
N LEU A 133 -6.30 -0.85 -10.47
CA LEU A 133 -5.95 -0.75 -9.05
C LEU A 133 -6.28 0.63 -8.52
N TYR A 134 -6.64 0.70 -7.25
CA TYR A 134 -6.82 1.92 -6.48
C TYR A 134 -5.84 1.97 -5.31
N ILE A 135 -5.18 3.10 -5.10
CA ILE A 135 -4.22 3.28 -4.02
C ILE A 135 -4.50 4.60 -3.29
N SER A 136 -4.73 4.53 -1.98
CA SER A 136 -4.63 5.70 -1.09
C SER A 136 -3.18 5.80 -0.63
N ALA A 137 -2.40 6.64 -1.29
CA ALA A 137 -0.97 6.76 -1.02
C ALA A 137 -0.70 7.77 0.08
N THR A 138 0.04 7.38 1.12
CA THR A 138 0.62 8.33 2.06
C THR A 138 1.29 9.45 1.27
N ARG A 139 1.02 10.70 1.64
CA ARG A 139 1.41 11.88 0.85
C ARG A 139 2.90 12.21 0.81
N SER A 140 3.75 11.40 1.43
CA SER A 140 5.20 11.61 1.36
C SER A 140 5.70 11.58 -0.08
N GLU A 141 6.65 12.43 -0.41
CA GLU A 141 7.25 12.52 -1.75
C GLU A 141 7.73 11.17 -2.24
N ASN A 142 8.41 10.41 -1.38
CA ASN A 142 8.95 9.09 -1.74
C ASN A 142 7.84 8.09 -2.10
N THR A 143 6.75 8.06 -1.34
CA THR A 143 5.65 7.11 -1.58
C THR A 143 4.88 7.46 -2.85
N VAL A 144 4.49 8.71 -3.02
CA VAL A 144 3.76 9.15 -4.22
C VAL A 144 4.61 8.96 -5.48
N ASN A 145 5.88 9.37 -5.44
CA ASN A 145 6.78 9.19 -6.56
C ASN A 145 7.03 7.72 -6.90
N PHE A 146 7.06 6.83 -5.89
CA PHE A 146 7.15 5.39 -6.10
C PHE A 146 6.00 4.89 -6.98
N TYR A 147 4.75 5.19 -6.61
CA TYR A 147 3.59 4.76 -7.38
C TYR A 147 3.51 5.41 -8.76
N MET A 148 3.84 6.70 -8.86
CA MET A 148 3.81 7.40 -10.16
C MET A 148 4.86 6.86 -11.13
N ARG A 149 6.05 6.50 -10.65
CA ARG A 149 7.07 5.84 -11.49
C ARG A 149 6.64 4.46 -11.97
N LEU A 150 5.76 3.79 -11.24
CA LEU A 150 5.18 2.50 -11.66
C LEU A 150 4.02 2.66 -12.65
N GLY A 151 3.61 3.89 -12.95
CA GLY A 151 2.57 4.20 -13.92
C GLY A 151 1.21 4.58 -13.32
N CYS A 152 1.11 4.74 -12.00
CA CYS A 152 -0.10 5.23 -11.37
C CYS A 152 -0.33 6.71 -11.68
N THR A 153 -1.59 7.11 -11.77
CA THR A 153 -2.03 8.48 -12.04
C THR A 153 -3.05 8.93 -10.99
N LEU A 154 -3.26 10.24 -10.86
CA LEU A 154 -4.29 10.77 -9.97
C LEU A 154 -5.67 10.28 -10.40
N VAL A 155 -6.48 9.84 -9.43
CA VAL A 155 -7.89 9.55 -9.68
C VAL A 155 -8.64 10.86 -9.98
N LYS A 156 -9.60 10.82 -10.90
CA LYS A 156 -10.47 11.96 -11.18
C LYS A 156 -11.53 12.12 -10.10
N GLU A 157 -12.10 11.02 -9.67
CA GLU A 157 -13.13 10.94 -8.65
C GLU A 157 -12.70 9.94 -7.59
N PRO A 158 -12.19 10.39 -6.43
CA PRO A 158 -11.83 9.49 -5.34
C PRO A 158 -13.02 8.67 -4.86
N ASP A 159 -12.75 7.42 -4.46
CA ASP A 159 -13.76 6.61 -3.77
C ASP A 159 -14.21 7.33 -2.50
N PRO A 160 -15.52 7.56 -2.29
CA PRO A 160 -16.01 8.36 -1.17
C PRO A 160 -15.65 7.81 0.20
N GLU A 161 -15.70 6.49 0.39
CA GLU A 161 -15.34 5.85 1.67
C GLU A 161 -13.85 5.96 1.94
N LEU A 162 -13.03 5.65 0.95
CA LEU A 162 -11.57 5.73 1.09
C LEU A 162 -11.09 7.16 1.27
N PHE A 163 -11.70 8.11 0.57
CA PHE A 163 -11.40 9.53 0.76
C PHE A 163 -11.78 10.02 2.16
N ALA A 164 -12.92 9.57 2.70
CA ALA A 164 -13.34 9.92 4.06
C ALA A 164 -12.39 9.35 5.13
N LEU A 165 -11.86 8.15 4.90
CA LEU A 165 -10.88 7.52 5.80
C LEU A 165 -9.50 8.20 5.74
N GLU A 166 -9.05 8.57 4.55
CA GLU A 166 -7.70 9.10 4.30
C GLU A 166 -7.75 10.37 3.45
N PRO A 167 -8.33 11.47 3.99
CA PRO A 167 -8.59 12.68 3.18
C PRO A 167 -7.32 13.44 2.80
N VAL A 168 -6.21 13.23 3.50
CA VAL A 168 -4.92 13.88 3.19
C VAL A 168 -4.03 13.04 2.29
N ASP A 169 -4.38 11.77 2.08
CA ASP A 169 -3.63 10.89 1.19
C ASP A 169 -3.80 11.32 -0.27
N ILE A 170 -2.87 10.89 -1.10
CA ILE A 170 -2.94 11.09 -2.54
C ILE A 170 -3.58 9.84 -3.15
N HIS A 171 -4.77 10.01 -3.69
CA HIS A 171 -5.54 8.91 -4.28
C HIS A 171 -5.12 8.70 -5.73
N LEU A 172 -4.63 7.51 -6.01
CA LEU A 172 -4.06 7.11 -7.29
C LEU A 172 -4.80 5.90 -7.86
N GLU A 173 -4.73 5.75 -9.17
CA GLU A 173 -5.23 4.56 -9.87
C GLU A 173 -4.27 4.12 -10.97
N MET A 174 -4.42 2.87 -11.40
CA MET A 174 -3.66 2.30 -12.49
C MET A 174 -4.53 1.30 -13.26
N LYS A 175 -4.57 1.42 -14.58
CA LYS A 175 -5.12 0.36 -15.46
C LYS A 175 -4.18 -0.84 -15.46
N ILE A 176 -4.76 -2.01 -15.40
CA ILE A 176 -4.02 -3.26 -15.33
C ILE A 176 -4.53 -4.30 -16.35
#